data_cb0be6e4d51ae737b3b1bcd6a1b91489
#
_entry.id   cb0be6e4d51ae737b3b1bcd6a1b91489
#
_cell.length_a   1.000
_cell.length_b   1.000
_cell.length_c   1.000
_cell.angle_alpha   90.00
_cell.angle_beta   90.00
_cell.angle_gamma   90.00
#
_symmetry.space_group_name_H-M   'P 1'
#
loop_
_entity.id
_entity.type
_entity.pdbx_description
1 polymer ?
#
loop_
_entity_poly.entity_id
_entity_poly.type
_entity_poly.pdbx_seq_one_letter_code
_entity_poly.pdbx_strand_id
1 'polypeptide(L)'
;VSDLDSLLMAFDSISTPGDTVQSQSVSICQGTACNAGQYSFVLDGTLDSVHVMASSDAPGLDAYLYAPGATKPLVIKGNQSGTQGSAGVNAQWLTSRTFQADLDASKVSAWDGQWRLAFVDPSSASQSQQIHVNVHLSSPLTLSWTDLDKAELRQGESAENVKLSLLDHAGGKAVEASRVKGAVTMSVVLKDSAGTEHELWTGKDIAALKNPVTIELPQDVAIGSGTLTTSVAVTTASTTLADGSTAEGT
;
A
#
# COMPACT_ATOMS: atom_id res chain seq x y z
N VAL A 1 22.01 -16.53 3.31
CA VAL A 1 21.44 -15.48 2.44
C VAL A 1 22.55 -15.07 1.50
N SER A 2 22.32 -15.08 0.20
CA SER A 2 23.32 -14.54 -0.73
C SER A 2 23.31 -13.01 -0.62
N ASP A 3 24.46 -12.36 -0.73
CA ASP A 3 24.55 -10.90 -0.66
C ASP A 3 23.62 -10.22 -1.69
N LEU A 4 23.35 -10.87 -2.83
CA LEU A 4 22.44 -10.36 -3.85
C LEU A 4 20.98 -10.32 -3.39
N ASP A 5 20.47 -11.38 -2.75
CA ASP A 5 19.08 -11.43 -2.30
C ASP A 5 18.81 -10.39 -1.20
N SER A 6 19.73 -10.22 -0.26
CA SER A 6 19.69 -9.18 0.76
C SER A 6 19.75 -7.78 0.16
N LEU A 7 20.55 -7.59 -0.89
CA LEU A 7 20.67 -6.33 -1.59
C LEU A 7 19.37 -5.98 -2.34
N LEU A 8 18.74 -6.95 -3.01
CA LEU A 8 17.46 -6.75 -3.69
C LEU A 8 16.37 -6.31 -2.72
N MET A 9 16.24 -6.97 -1.56
CA MET A 9 15.28 -6.59 -0.52
C MET A 9 15.57 -5.19 0.08
N ALA A 10 16.84 -4.82 0.22
CA ALA A 10 17.23 -3.49 0.68
C ALA A 10 16.91 -2.40 -0.35
N PHE A 11 17.12 -2.66 -1.63
CA PHE A 11 16.74 -1.74 -2.70
C PHE A 11 15.23 -1.60 -2.84
N ASP A 12 14.48 -2.68 -2.66
CA ASP A 12 13.03 -2.68 -2.66
C ASP A 12 12.45 -1.66 -1.66
N SER A 13 12.97 -1.65 -0.43
CA SER A 13 12.53 -0.71 0.61
C SER A 13 12.84 0.77 0.32
N ILE A 14 13.73 1.07 -0.64
CA ILE A 14 14.17 2.43 -0.98
C ILE A 14 13.54 2.90 -2.31
N SER A 15 13.19 1.98 -3.20
CA SER A 15 12.83 2.29 -4.59
C SER A 15 11.42 2.87 -4.76
N THR A 16 10.56 2.74 -3.78
CA THR A 16 9.16 3.20 -3.79
C THR A 16 8.88 4.20 -2.66
N PRO A 17 9.49 5.40 -2.68
CA PRO A 17 9.22 6.39 -1.65
C PRO A 17 7.77 6.88 -1.73
N GLY A 18 7.07 6.80 -0.62
CA GLY A 18 5.67 7.22 -0.50
C GLY A 18 4.66 6.07 -0.50
N ASP A 19 5.06 4.85 -0.84
CA ASP A 19 4.20 3.68 -0.71
C ASP A 19 4.16 3.20 0.75
N THR A 20 3.02 2.66 1.16
CA THR A 20 2.92 1.93 2.42
C THR A 20 3.52 0.54 2.24
N VAL A 21 4.44 0.16 3.12
CA VAL A 21 5.11 -1.14 3.08
C VAL A 21 4.65 -2.00 4.25
N GLN A 22 4.13 -3.18 3.94
CA GLN A 22 3.84 -4.23 4.92
C GLN A 22 4.90 -5.32 4.80
N SER A 23 5.50 -5.71 5.92
CA SER A 23 6.55 -6.72 5.98
C SER A 23 6.18 -7.84 6.94
N GLN A 24 6.27 -9.07 6.50
CA GLN A 24 5.98 -10.25 7.32
C GLN A 24 6.82 -11.45 6.89
N SER A 25 7.17 -12.30 7.85
CA SER A 25 7.73 -13.63 7.56
C SER A 25 6.65 -14.69 7.66
N VAL A 26 6.55 -15.55 6.67
CA VAL A 26 5.62 -16.66 6.63
C VAL A 26 6.34 -18.00 6.46
N SER A 27 5.74 -19.08 6.94
CA SER A 27 6.29 -20.42 6.80
C SER A 27 6.19 -20.93 5.37
N ILE A 28 7.17 -21.70 4.91
CA ILE A 28 7.12 -22.36 3.61
C ILE A 28 6.25 -23.60 3.71
N CYS A 29 5.24 -23.70 2.85
CA CYS A 29 4.39 -24.86 2.73
C CYS A 29 5.11 -26.03 2.06
N GLN A 30 4.77 -27.27 2.43
CA GLN A 30 5.41 -28.47 1.91
C GLN A 30 4.50 -29.18 0.90
N GLY A 31 4.94 -29.32 -0.34
CA GLY A 31 4.25 -30.01 -1.43
C GLY A 31 2.98 -29.33 -1.96
N THR A 32 2.21 -28.67 -1.10
CA THR A 32 0.96 -27.96 -1.44
C THR A 32 0.78 -26.74 -0.56
N ALA A 33 -0.04 -25.78 -0.98
CA ALA A 33 -0.36 -24.60 -0.18
C ALA A 33 -0.99 -24.99 1.17
N CYS A 34 -0.59 -24.32 2.24
CA CYS A 34 -1.02 -24.55 3.60
C CYS A 34 -1.47 -23.24 4.27
N ASN A 35 -2.39 -23.31 5.23
CA ASN A 35 -2.93 -22.12 5.88
C ASN A 35 -1.87 -21.36 6.69
N ALA A 36 -1.01 -22.08 7.42
CA ALA A 36 0.05 -21.49 8.24
C ALA A 36 1.15 -20.76 7.42
N GLY A 37 1.24 -21.03 6.12
CA GLY A 37 2.21 -20.41 5.20
C GLY A 37 1.59 -19.37 4.27
N GLN A 38 0.36 -18.89 4.54
CA GLN A 38 -0.28 -17.87 3.73
C GLN A 38 -0.03 -16.47 4.32
N TYR A 39 0.44 -15.58 3.47
CA TYR A 39 0.36 -14.14 3.68
C TYR A 39 -0.96 -13.64 3.08
N SER A 40 -1.77 -12.94 3.88
CA SER A 40 -3.06 -12.42 3.45
C SER A 40 -3.09 -10.91 3.58
N PHE A 41 -3.59 -10.23 2.56
CA PHE A 41 -3.78 -8.79 2.55
C PHE A 41 -5.11 -8.43 1.89
N VAL A 42 -5.68 -7.28 2.26
CA VAL A 42 -6.97 -6.82 1.76
C VAL A 42 -6.73 -5.59 0.88
N LEU A 43 -7.20 -5.63 -0.36
CA LEU A 43 -7.16 -4.51 -1.28
C LEU A 43 -8.54 -3.90 -1.44
N ASP A 44 -8.59 -2.60 -1.69
CA ASP A 44 -9.80 -1.88 -2.05
C ASP A 44 -9.59 -1.00 -3.30
N GLY A 45 -10.65 -0.35 -3.76
CA GLY A 45 -10.63 0.49 -4.96
C GLY A 45 -9.85 1.80 -4.83
N THR A 46 -9.15 2.03 -3.71
CA THR A 46 -8.28 3.21 -3.52
C THR A 46 -6.83 2.94 -3.90
N LEU A 47 -6.48 1.67 -4.15
CA LEU A 47 -5.15 1.25 -4.57
C LEU A 47 -5.14 0.98 -6.09
N ASP A 48 -4.11 1.48 -6.76
CA ASP A 48 -3.91 1.26 -8.20
C ASP A 48 -3.01 0.08 -8.50
N SER A 49 -2.02 -0.13 -7.67
CA SER A 49 -1.04 -1.18 -7.85
C SER A 49 -0.51 -1.72 -6.53
N VAL A 50 -0.06 -2.94 -6.59
CA VAL A 50 0.65 -3.61 -5.50
C VAL A 50 1.92 -4.21 -6.05
N HIS A 51 3.04 -3.94 -5.41
CA HIS A 51 4.31 -4.57 -5.66
C HIS A 51 4.67 -5.51 -4.51
N VAL A 52 4.97 -6.75 -4.83
CA VAL A 52 5.37 -7.77 -3.85
C VAL A 52 6.81 -8.18 -4.11
N MET A 53 7.64 -8.13 -3.09
CA MET A 53 8.98 -8.70 -3.08
C MET A 53 9.09 -9.72 -1.95
N ALA A 54 9.65 -10.89 -2.23
CA ALA A 54 9.87 -11.89 -1.20
C ALA A 54 11.23 -12.56 -1.34
N SER A 55 11.88 -12.86 -0.22
CA SER A 55 13.17 -13.53 -0.18
C SER A 55 13.17 -14.69 0.81
N SER A 56 13.76 -15.82 0.41
CA SER A 56 13.84 -17.06 1.17
C SER A 56 15.24 -17.64 1.20
N ASP A 57 15.56 -18.35 2.27
CA ASP A 57 16.78 -19.16 2.31
C ASP A 57 16.64 -20.47 1.51
N ALA A 58 15.40 -20.93 1.25
CA ALA A 58 15.13 -22.09 0.42
C ALA A 58 15.07 -21.70 -1.07
N PRO A 59 15.81 -22.37 -1.96
CA PRO A 59 15.72 -22.17 -3.39
C PRO A 59 14.59 -22.99 -4.03
N GLY A 60 14.11 -22.55 -5.19
CA GLY A 60 13.24 -23.37 -6.06
C GLY A 60 11.79 -23.50 -5.57
N LEU A 61 11.31 -22.54 -4.79
CA LEU A 61 9.93 -22.49 -4.35
C LEU A 61 8.98 -22.12 -5.49
N ASP A 62 7.75 -22.59 -5.41
CA ASP A 62 6.63 -22.10 -6.23
C ASP A 62 5.84 -21.04 -5.41
N ALA A 63 5.38 -19.96 -6.07
CA ALA A 63 4.48 -19.00 -5.45
C ALA A 63 3.05 -19.23 -5.94
N TYR A 64 2.10 -19.24 -5.00
CA TYR A 64 0.67 -19.50 -5.21
C TYR A 64 -0.10 -18.24 -4.82
N LEU A 65 -0.59 -17.49 -5.81
CA LEU A 65 -1.34 -16.25 -5.61
C LEU A 65 -2.84 -16.50 -5.84
N TYR A 66 -3.64 -16.21 -4.83
CA TYR A 66 -5.10 -16.33 -4.87
C TYR A 66 -5.72 -14.93 -4.91
N ALA A 67 -6.46 -14.63 -5.97
CA ALA A 67 -7.30 -13.44 -6.04
C ALA A 67 -8.54 -13.57 -5.12
N PRO A 68 -9.23 -12.47 -4.80
CA PRO A 68 -10.45 -12.52 -4.00
C PRO A 68 -11.48 -13.51 -4.53
N GLY A 69 -11.96 -14.41 -3.66
CA GLY A 69 -12.92 -15.45 -3.99
C GLY A 69 -12.39 -16.63 -4.83
N ALA A 70 -11.13 -16.58 -5.25
CA ALA A 70 -10.57 -17.66 -6.06
C ALA A 70 -10.29 -18.90 -5.22
N THR A 71 -10.74 -20.06 -5.73
CA THR A 71 -10.45 -21.39 -5.15
C THR A 71 -9.18 -22.01 -5.72
N LYS A 72 -8.73 -21.53 -6.90
CA LYS A 72 -7.51 -21.98 -7.58
C LYS A 72 -6.51 -20.82 -7.65
N PRO A 73 -5.24 -21.06 -7.30
CA PRO A 73 -4.21 -20.04 -7.41
C PRO A 73 -3.72 -19.85 -8.85
N LEU A 74 -3.18 -18.66 -9.11
CA LEU A 74 -2.17 -18.47 -10.13
C LEU A 74 -0.87 -19.05 -9.57
N VAL A 75 -0.26 -20.00 -10.26
CA VAL A 75 0.98 -20.65 -9.82
C VAL A 75 2.16 -20.10 -10.61
N ILE A 76 3.13 -19.54 -9.90
CA ILE A 76 4.38 -19.04 -10.46
C ILE A 76 5.50 -20.02 -10.08
N LYS A 77 6.00 -20.73 -11.08
CA LYS A 77 6.97 -21.81 -10.88
C LYS A 77 8.37 -21.30 -10.63
N GLY A 78 9.02 -21.76 -9.56
CA GLY A 78 10.38 -21.40 -9.23
C GLY A 78 11.46 -21.93 -10.16
N ASN A 79 11.14 -22.96 -10.93
CA ASN A 79 12.03 -23.55 -11.93
C ASN A 79 11.84 -23.00 -13.35
N GLN A 80 10.96 -22.01 -13.53
CA GLN A 80 10.73 -21.35 -14.81
C GLN A 80 11.29 -19.92 -14.78
N SER A 81 12.09 -19.58 -15.77
CA SER A 81 12.63 -18.24 -15.95
C SER A 81 11.64 -17.34 -16.71
N GLY A 82 11.74 -16.03 -16.46
CA GLY A 82 10.94 -15.00 -17.10
C GLY A 82 9.62 -14.76 -16.42
N THR A 83 8.88 -13.78 -16.96
CA THR A 83 7.61 -13.34 -16.39
C THR A 83 6.53 -14.40 -16.59
N GLN A 84 5.88 -14.74 -15.52
CA GLN A 84 4.72 -15.62 -15.46
C GLN A 84 3.54 -14.78 -14.93
N GLY A 85 2.33 -15.11 -15.27
CA GLY A 85 1.21 -14.34 -14.75
C GLY A 85 -0.10 -14.54 -15.51
N SER A 86 -1.01 -13.62 -15.27
CA SER A 86 -2.31 -13.52 -15.92
C SER A 86 -2.64 -12.05 -16.17
N ALA A 87 -3.82 -11.74 -16.72
CA ALA A 87 -4.22 -10.34 -16.92
C ALA A 87 -4.12 -9.53 -15.62
N GLY A 88 -3.24 -8.52 -15.60
CA GLY A 88 -3.00 -7.63 -14.47
C GLY A 88 -2.06 -8.16 -13.39
N VAL A 89 -1.52 -9.37 -13.54
CA VAL A 89 -0.50 -9.91 -12.63
C VAL A 89 0.73 -10.29 -13.44
N ASN A 90 1.85 -9.64 -13.16
CA ASN A 90 3.16 -9.98 -13.69
C ASN A 90 4.04 -10.47 -12.54
N ALA A 91 4.46 -11.72 -12.58
CA ALA A 91 5.26 -12.31 -11.51
C ALA A 91 6.44 -13.10 -12.06
N GLN A 92 7.54 -13.14 -11.31
CA GLN A 92 8.74 -13.88 -11.68
C GLN A 92 9.61 -14.18 -10.47
N TRP A 93 10.47 -15.16 -10.64
CA TRP A 93 11.59 -15.38 -9.75
C TRP A 93 12.83 -14.69 -10.33
N LEU A 94 13.31 -13.64 -9.64
CA LEU A 94 14.51 -12.88 -10.04
C LEU A 94 15.78 -13.71 -9.84
N THR A 95 15.79 -14.49 -8.77
CA THR A 95 16.81 -15.49 -8.46
C THR A 95 16.12 -16.80 -8.07
N SER A 96 16.85 -17.84 -7.75
CA SER A 96 16.26 -19.07 -7.20
C SER A 96 15.59 -18.87 -5.82
N ARG A 97 15.75 -17.69 -5.20
CA ARG A 97 15.32 -17.38 -3.83
C ARG A 97 14.53 -16.09 -3.70
N THR A 98 14.57 -15.20 -4.69
CA THR A 98 13.91 -13.90 -4.66
C THR A 98 12.77 -13.88 -5.66
N PHE A 99 11.55 -13.67 -5.16
CA PHE A 99 10.30 -13.56 -5.89
C PHE A 99 9.89 -12.10 -6.01
N GLN A 100 9.27 -11.76 -7.14
CA GLN A 100 8.65 -10.45 -7.40
C GLN A 100 7.29 -10.66 -8.07
N ALA A 101 6.31 -9.83 -7.69
CA ALA A 101 5.04 -9.74 -8.40
C ALA A 101 4.50 -8.31 -8.42
N ASP A 102 3.98 -7.89 -9.56
CA ASP A 102 3.31 -6.61 -9.77
C ASP A 102 1.86 -6.86 -10.12
N LEU A 103 0.94 -6.26 -9.37
CA LEU A 103 -0.49 -6.32 -9.57
C LEU A 103 -1.00 -4.94 -10.02
N ASP A 104 -1.81 -4.89 -11.07
CA ASP A 104 -2.36 -3.67 -11.68
C ASP A 104 -3.89 -3.71 -11.61
N ALA A 105 -4.47 -2.82 -10.79
CA ALA A 105 -5.91 -2.75 -10.55
C ALA A 105 -6.72 -2.56 -11.84
N SER A 106 -6.18 -1.85 -12.83
CA SER A 106 -6.88 -1.56 -14.08
C SER A 106 -7.10 -2.79 -14.95
N LYS A 107 -6.36 -3.88 -14.71
CA LYS A 107 -6.35 -5.09 -15.53
C LYS A 107 -6.87 -6.34 -14.80
N VAL A 108 -6.91 -6.30 -13.47
CA VAL A 108 -7.40 -7.43 -12.66
C VAL A 108 -8.92 -7.33 -12.51
N SER A 109 -9.65 -8.38 -12.83
CA SER A 109 -11.12 -8.40 -12.79
C SER A 109 -11.70 -8.47 -11.36
N ALA A 110 -10.97 -9.03 -10.40
CA ALA A 110 -11.37 -9.15 -9.00
C ALA A 110 -10.29 -8.54 -8.11
N TRP A 111 -10.31 -7.20 -8.00
CA TRP A 111 -9.32 -6.43 -7.25
C TRP A 111 -9.68 -6.35 -5.78
N ASP A 112 -10.88 -5.87 -5.48
CA ASP A 112 -11.36 -5.60 -4.14
C ASP A 112 -11.53 -6.89 -3.34
N GLY A 113 -10.98 -6.93 -2.14
CA GLY A 113 -11.13 -8.02 -1.20
C GLY A 113 -9.81 -8.66 -0.77
N GLN A 114 -9.92 -9.86 -0.23
CA GLN A 114 -8.79 -10.57 0.33
C GLN A 114 -7.97 -11.30 -0.74
N TRP A 115 -6.71 -10.94 -0.83
CA TRP A 115 -5.67 -11.66 -1.55
C TRP A 115 -4.90 -12.58 -0.62
N ARG A 116 -4.39 -13.70 -1.13
CA ARG A 116 -3.56 -14.64 -0.38
C ARG A 116 -2.37 -15.07 -1.22
N LEU A 117 -1.19 -15.07 -0.60
CA LEU A 117 0.06 -15.51 -1.21
C LEU A 117 0.67 -16.62 -0.35
N ALA A 118 0.98 -17.76 -0.95
CA ALA A 118 1.67 -18.84 -0.28
C ALA A 118 2.92 -19.25 -1.07
N PHE A 119 3.96 -19.63 -0.37
CA PHE A 119 5.17 -20.17 -0.97
C PHE A 119 5.28 -21.64 -0.65
N VAL A 120 5.47 -22.46 -1.68
CA VAL A 120 5.42 -23.91 -1.60
C VAL A 120 6.74 -24.50 -2.06
N ASP A 121 7.32 -25.34 -1.24
CA ASP A 121 8.43 -26.22 -1.66
C ASP A 121 7.85 -27.50 -2.28
N PRO A 122 7.95 -27.67 -3.60
CA PRO A 122 7.41 -28.86 -4.27
C PRO A 122 8.21 -30.13 -3.92
N SER A 123 9.46 -29.98 -3.44
CA SER A 123 10.31 -31.11 -3.03
C SER A 123 10.09 -31.55 -1.58
N SER A 124 9.41 -30.73 -0.77
CA SER A 124 9.21 -30.93 0.66
C SER A 124 10.53 -31.06 1.47
N ALA A 125 11.60 -30.42 0.98
CA ALA A 125 12.92 -30.46 1.62
C ALA A 125 13.16 -29.29 2.60
N SER A 126 12.38 -28.20 2.48
CA SER A 126 12.57 -26.93 3.20
C SER A 126 11.85 -26.87 4.54
N GLN A 127 11.89 -27.93 5.34
CA GLN A 127 11.20 -28.00 6.63
C GLN A 127 11.65 -26.87 7.56
N SER A 128 10.69 -26.22 8.22
CA SER A 128 10.90 -25.17 9.23
C SER A 128 11.59 -23.90 8.72
N GLN A 129 11.63 -23.68 7.42
CA GLN A 129 12.15 -22.42 6.85
C GLN A 129 11.02 -21.39 6.66
N GLN A 130 11.42 -20.12 6.61
CA GLN A 130 10.53 -18.99 6.39
C GLN A 130 10.94 -18.23 5.14
N ILE A 131 9.97 -17.52 4.57
CA ILE A 131 10.18 -16.53 3.53
C ILE A 131 9.77 -15.17 4.05
N HIS A 132 10.59 -14.16 3.83
CA HIS A 132 10.29 -12.79 4.16
C HIS A 132 9.61 -12.11 2.99
N VAL A 133 8.46 -11.48 3.25
CA VAL A 133 7.61 -10.85 2.23
C VAL A 133 7.46 -9.38 2.54
N ASN A 134 7.73 -8.52 1.56
CA ASN A 134 7.39 -7.10 1.55
C ASN A 134 6.26 -6.88 0.53
N VAL A 135 5.24 -6.15 0.92
CA VAL A 135 4.14 -5.72 0.04
C VAL A 135 4.10 -4.20 0.04
N HIS A 136 4.31 -3.61 -1.11
CA HIS A 136 4.23 -2.17 -1.34
C HIS A 136 2.87 -1.84 -1.94
N LEU A 137 2.16 -0.93 -1.30
CA LEU A 137 0.81 -0.51 -1.64
C LEU A 137 0.85 0.90 -2.21
N SER A 138 0.52 1.06 -3.47
CA SER A 138 0.50 2.34 -4.15
C SER A 138 -0.92 2.86 -4.29
N SER A 139 -1.18 4.03 -3.71
CA SER A 139 -2.47 4.73 -3.80
C SER A 139 -2.32 6.02 -4.62
N PRO A 140 -3.18 6.24 -5.62
CA PRO A 140 -3.18 7.46 -6.41
C PRO A 140 -3.85 8.64 -5.69
N LEU A 141 -4.29 8.47 -4.45
CA LEU A 141 -5.06 9.48 -3.74
C LEU A 141 -4.19 10.66 -3.30
N THR A 142 -4.70 11.86 -3.56
CA THR A 142 -4.12 13.10 -3.05
C THR A 142 -5.18 13.98 -2.43
N LEU A 143 -4.87 14.60 -1.29
CA LEU A 143 -5.71 15.66 -0.72
C LEU A 143 -5.28 16.98 -1.36
N SER A 144 -6.19 17.65 -2.04
CA SER A 144 -5.96 18.92 -2.72
C SER A 144 -6.70 20.06 -2.04
N TRP A 145 -6.03 21.18 -1.85
CA TRP A 145 -6.64 22.46 -1.47
C TRP A 145 -6.92 23.25 -2.72
N THR A 146 -8.19 23.38 -3.08
CA THR A 146 -8.62 24.16 -4.25
C THR A 146 -8.36 25.65 -4.01
N ASP A 147 -7.83 26.34 -5.00
CA ASP A 147 -7.48 27.79 -4.95
C ASP A 147 -6.44 28.14 -3.87
N LEU A 148 -5.55 27.21 -3.48
CA LEU A 148 -4.46 27.51 -2.55
C LEU A 148 -3.56 28.64 -3.05
N ASP A 149 -3.37 28.76 -4.37
CA ASP A 149 -2.61 29.81 -5.01
C ASP A 149 -3.19 31.22 -4.81
N LYS A 150 -4.47 31.32 -4.41
CA LYS A 150 -5.19 32.55 -4.11
C LYS A 150 -5.38 32.78 -2.60
N ALA A 151 -5.00 31.81 -1.77
CA ALA A 151 -5.17 31.91 -0.34
C ALA A 151 -4.11 32.81 0.27
N GLU A 152 -4.54 33.81 1.04
CA GLU A 152 -3.66 34.61 1.88
C GLU A 152 -3.66 34.02 3.29
N LEU A 153 -2.54 33.42 3.68
CA LEU A 153 -2.36 32.86 5.01
C LEU A 153 -1.62 33.89 5.89
N ARG A 154 -2.25 34.33 6.96
CA ARG A 154 -1.69 35.31 7.88
C ARG A 154 -1.60 34.73 9.29
N GLN A 155 -0.49 34.96 9.94
CA GLN A 155 -0.21 34.55 11.31
C GLN A 155 -1.35 34.97 12.26
N GLY A 156 -1.90 34.03 13.02
CA GLY A 156 -2.96 34.29 13.99
C GLY A 156 -4.36 34.53 13.37
N GLU A 157 -4.50 34.36 12.07
CA GLU A 157 -5.79 34.49 11.36
C GLU A 157 -6.28 33.14 10.85
N SER A 158 -7.58 33.08 10.55
CA SER A 158 -8.22 31.90 9.96
C SER A 158 -8.46 32.08 8.49
N ALA A 159 -8.12 31.09 7.67
CA ALA A 159 -8.56 30.98 6.30
C ALA A 159 -9.95 30.30 6.28
N GLU A 160 -10.96 31.09 5.98
CA GLU A 160 -12.34 30.67 5.94
C GLU A 160 -12.73 30.08 4.56
N ASN A 161 -13.73 29.21 4.55
CA ASN A 161 -14.28 28.62 3.32
C ASN A 161 -13.28 27.84 2.46
N VAL A 162 -12.29 27.23 3.07
CA VAL A 162 -11.31 26.41 2.38
C VAL A 162 -11.97 25.16 1.82
N LYS A 163 -11.79 24.92 0.52
CA LYS A 163 -12.29 23.73 -0.16
C LYS A 163 -11.16 22.71 -0.31
N LEU A 164 -11.27 21.62 0.45
CA LEU A 164 -10.42 20.46 0.29
C LEU A 164 -11.13 19.40 -0.54
N SER A 165 -10.40 18.70 -1.39
CA SER A 165 -10.92 17.65 -2.27
C SER A 165 -9.97 16.47 -2.30
N LEU A 166 -10.51 15.26 -2.27
CA LEU A 166 -9.74 14.05 -2.50
C LEU A 166 -9.72 13.79 -4.01
N LEU A 167 -8.54 13.75 -4.59
CA LEU A 167 -8.35 13.57 -6.03
C LEU A 167 -7.63 12.24 -6.30
N ASP A 168 -8.01 11.64 -7.41
CA ASP A 168 -7.26 10.57 -8.04
C ASP A 168 -6.11 11.20 -8.84
N HIS A 169 -4.87 10.91 -8.43
CA HIS A 169 -3.68 11.50 -9.03
C HIS A 169 -3.56 11.20 -10.54
N ALA A 170 -3.97 10.02 -10.96
CA ALA A 170 -3.89 9.59 -12.37
C ALA A 170 -4.82 10.38 -13.28
N GLY A 171 -5.92 10.93 -12.77
CA GLY A 171 -6.92 11.64 -13.57
C GLY A 171 -7.28 13.03 -13.09
N GLY A 172 -6.79 13.48 -11.93
CA GLY A 172 -7.14 14.77 -11.31
C GLY A 172 -8.65 14.89 -10.99
N LYS A 173 -9.35 13.76 -10.93
CA LYS A 173 -10.81 13.71 -10.71
C LYS A 173 -11.10 13.54 -9.23
N ALA A 174 -12.20 14.17 -8.78
CA ALA A 174 -12.69 13.96 -7.43
C ALA A 174 -13.03 12.48 -7.19
N VAL A 175 -12.58 11.96 -6.06
CA VAL A 175 -12.82 10.57 -5.69
C VAL A 175 -14.20 10.44 -5.06
N GLU A 176 -15.00 9.50 -5.58
CA GLU A 176 -16.28 9.15 -5.02
C GLU A 176 -16.11 8.49 -3.65
N ALA A 177 -16.88 8.93 -2.65
CA ALA A 177 -16.82 8.38 -1.29
C ALA A 177 -17.07 6.86 -1.24
N SER A 178 -17.82 6.32 -2.19
CA SER A 178 -18.13 4.90 -2.31
C SER A 178 -16.92 4.03 -2.68
N ARG A 179 -15.87 4.62 -3.26
CA ARG A 179 -14.61 3.92 -3.59
C ARG A 179 -13.75 3.68 -2.35
N VAL A 180 -13.91 4.52 -1.32
CA VAL A 180 -13.12 4.47 -0.09
C VAL A 180 -13.85 3.59 0.92
N LYS A 181 -13.36 2.39 1.16
CA LYS A 181 -13.97 1.42 2.09
C LYS A 181 -13.26 1.35 3.45
N GLY A 182 -12.11 2.00 3.56
CA GLY A 182 -11.32 2.06 4.78
C GLY A 182 -11.60 3.29 5.64
N ALA A 183 -10.98 3.32 6.81
CA ALA A 183 -10.91 4.53 7.63
C ALA A 183 -9.99 5.55 6.96
N VAL A 184 -10.47 6.78 6.81
CA VAL A 184 -9.71 7.86 6.17
C VAL A 184 -9.15 8.78 7.24
N THR A 185 -7.87 9.10 7.13
CA THR A 185 -7.25 10.17 7.88
C THR A 185 -6.64 11.17 6.91
N MET A 186 -6.95 12.43 7.08
CA MET A 186 -6.46 13.52 6.24
C MET A 186 -5.85 14.60 7.10
N SER A 187 -4.82 15.26 6.63
CA SER A 187 -4.22 16.40 7.35
C SER A 187 -3.69 17.47 6.40
N VAL A 188 -3.64 18.69 6.93
CA VAL A 188 -2.95 19.83 6.35
C VAL A 188 -1.94 20.31 7.38
N VAL A 189 -0.66 20.26 7.03
CA VAL A 189 0.47 20.60 7.91
C VAL A 189 1.29 21.69 7.25
N LEU A 190 1.60 22.74 7.99
CA LEU A 190 2.53 23.80 7.58
C LEU A 190 3.87 23.58 8.31
N LYS A 191 4.94 23.44 7.54
CA LYS A 191 6.30 23.59 8.03
C LYS A 191 6.75 25.02 7.80
N ASP A 192 6.94 25.78 8.86
CA ASP A 192 7.28 27.19 8.80
C ASP A 192 8.75 27.47 8.43
N SER A 193 9.13 28.74 8.33
CA SER A 193 10.49 29.14 7.97
C SER A 193 11.56 28.77 9.00
N ALA A 194 11.16 28.48 10.24
CA ALA A 194 12.04 27.97 11.30
C ALA A 194 12.16 26.43 11.28
N GLY A 195 11.38 25.74 10.44
CA GLY A 195 11.33 24.29 10.34
C GLY A 195 10.36 23.64 11.32
N THR A 196 9.55 24.42 12.05
CA THR A 196 8.53 23.92 12.97
C THR A 196 7.29 23.48 12.18
N GLU A 197 6.74 22.31 12.53
CA GLU A 197 5.52 21.78 11.91
C GLU A 197 4.30 22.17 12.76
N HIS A 198 3.30 22.72 12.07
CA HIS A 198 2.03 23.12 12.64
C HIS A 198 0.91 22.34 11.93
N GLU A 199 0.17 21.53 12.69
CA GLU A 199 -1.03 20.86 12.17
C GLU A 199 -2.15 21.87 12.08
N LEU A 200 -2.55 22.22 10.85
CA LEU A 200 -3.55 23.27 10.60
C LEU A 200 -4.97 22.72 10.53
N TRP A 201 -5.11 21.48 10.09
CA TRP A 201 -6.40 20.80 9.97
C TRP A 201 -6.24 19.29 9.90
N THR A 202 -7.20 18.57 10.48
CA THR A 202 -7.34 17.11 10.35
C THR A 202 -8.78 16.72 10.06
N GLY A 203 -8.94 15.67 9.25
CA GLY A 203 -10.23 15.03 8.97
C GLY A 203 -10.11 13.52 9.13
N LYS A 204 -11.11 12.90 9.73
CA LYS A 204 -11.16 11.43 9.98
C LYS A 204 -12.26 10.72 9.17
N ASP A 205 -12.90 11.43 8.25
CA ASP A 205 -13.95 10.91 7.39
C ASP A 205 -13.97 11.74 6.11
N ILE A 206 -14.18 11.09 4.97
CA ILE A 206 -14.36 11.76 3.68
C ILE A 206 -15.57 12.73 3.70
N ALA A 207 -16.54 12.50 4.58
CA ALA A 207 -17.66 13.41 4.79
C ALA A 207 -17.21 14.79 5.25
N ALA A 208 -16.06 14.94 5.89
CA ALA A 208 -15.47 16.22 6.29
C ALA A 208 -15.18 17.13 5.07
N LEU A 209 -15.03 16.55 3.87
CA LEU A 209 -14.76 17.29 2.64
C LEU A 209 -16.03 17.81 1.93
N LYS A 210 -17.22 17.46 2.41
CA LYS A 210 -18.49 17.89 1.79
C LYS A 210 -18.76 19.38 1.94
N ASN A 211 -18.24 19.98 2.99
CA ASN A 211 -18.38 21.40 3.29
C ASN A 211 -17.02 22.08 3.33
N PRO A 212 -16.94 23.37 3.00
CA PRO A 212 -15.74 24.14 3.23
C PRO A 212 -15.32 24.08 4.69
N VAL A 213 -14.02 24.05 4.94
CA VAL A 213 -13.42 24.02 6.27
C VAL A 213 -12.76 25.34 6.61
N THR A 214 -12.54 25.60 7.89
CA THR A 214 -11.74 26.72 8.37
C THR A 214 -10.36 26.18 8.74
N ILE A 215 -9.31 26.85 8.28
CA ILE A 215 -7.92 26.54 8.61
C ILE A 215 -7.35 27.69 9.42
N GLU A 216 -6.96 27.40 10.67
CA GLU A 216 -6.40 28.39 11.59
C GLU A 216 -4.87 28.37 11.54
N LEU A 217 -4.26 29.53 11.31
CA LEU A 217 -2.82 29.68 11.46
C LEU A 217 -2.49 30.10 12.89
N PRO A 218 -1.68 29.32 13.62
CA PRO A 218 -1.23 29.67 14.95
C PRO A 218 -0.46 31.00 14.99
N GLN A 219 -0.48 31.68 16.15
CA GLN A 219 0.23 32.95 16.35
C GLN A 219 1.75 32.79 16.44
N ASP A 220 2.23 31.58 16.68
CA ASP A 220 3.66 31.26 16.84
C ASP A 220 4.33 30.78 15.56
N VAL A 221 3.61 30.76 14.42
CA VAL A 221 4.19 30.43 13.10
C VAL A 221 5.27 31.44 12.74
N ALA A 222 6.47 30.97 12.42
CA ALA A 222 7.55 31.85 11.95
C ALA A 222 7.25 32.43 10.59
N ILE A 223 7.35 33.77 10.47
CA ILE A 223 7.07 34.49 9.24
C ILE A 223 8.18 34.22 8.20
N GLY A 224 7.81 33.88 6.99
CA GLY A 224 8.73 33.60 5.88
C GLY A 224 8.21 32.52 4.95
N SER A 225 9.12 31.98 4.14
CA SER A 225 8.77 30.85 3.26
C SER A 225 8.54 29.59 4.08
N GLY A 226 7.42 28.94 3.86
CA GLY A 226 7.08 27.64 4.47
C GLY A 226 6.68 26.61 3.42
N THR A 227 6.52 25.39 3.84
CA THR A 227 6.01 24.28 3.01
C THR A 227 4.68 23.80 3.57
N LEU A 228 3.63 23.85 2.75
CA LEU A 228 2.33 23.28 3.08
C LEU A 228 2.26 21.87 2.52
N THR A 229 2.02 20.91 3.40
CA THR A 229 1.87 19.49 3.06
C THR A 229 0.43 19.05 3.33
N THR A 230 -0.20 18.47 2.32
CA THR A 230 -1.50 17.81 2.46
C THR A 230 -1.27 16.30 2.42
N SER A 231 -1.88 15.56 3.34
CA SER A 231 -1.72 14.12 3.43
C SER A 231 -3.07 13.43 3.52
N VAL A 232 -3.15 12.24 2.95
CA VAL A 232 -4.29 11.33 3.08
C VAL A 232 -3.77 9.92 3.31
N ALA A 233 -4.37 9.23 4.26
CA ALA A 233 -4.16 7.81 4.49
C ALA A 233 -5.52 7.12 4.53
N VAL A 234 -5.62 5.97 3.87
CA VAL A 234 -6.78 5.10 3.92
C VAL A 234 -6.33 3.78 4.52
N THR A 235 -7.00 3.33 5.59
CA THR A 235 -6.69 2.07 6.25
C THR A 235 -7.90 1.17 6.19
N THR A 236 -7.80 0.05 5.46
CA THR A 236 -8.81 -1.00 5.47
C THR A 236 -8.69 -1.83 6.75
N ALA A 237 -9.81 -2.25 7.31
CA ALA A 237 -9.78 -3.07 8.53
C ALA A 237 -9.24 -4.47 8.24
N SER A 238 -8.49 -5.03 9.20
CA SER A 238 -8.14 -6.45 9.18
C SER A 238 -9.40 -7.30 9.22
N THR A 239 -9.37 -8.44 8.55
CA THR A 239 -10.50 -9.38 8.47
C THR A 239 -10.10 -10.72 9.07
N THR A 240 -10.90 -11.24 10.01
CA THR A 240 -10.73 -12.59 10.52
C THR A 240 -11.25 -13.60 9.50
N LEU A 241 -10.42 -14.57 9.16
CA LEU A 241 -10.72 -15.61 8.20
C LEU A 241 -11.51 -16.77 8.81
N ALA A 242 -12.08 -17.62 7.96
CA ALA A 242 -12.84 -18.79 8.40
C ALA A 242 -12.01 -19.80 9.22
N ASP A 243 -10.68 -19.81 9.06
CA ASP A 243 -9.74 -20.65 9.81
C ASP A 243 -9.23 -19.98 11.10
N GLY A 244 -9.74 -18.80 11.44
CA GLY A 244 -9.35 -18.03 12.63
C GLY A 244 -8.08 -17.20 12.48
N SER A 245 -7.41 -17.25 11.33
CA SER A 245 -6.28 -16.35 11.02
C SER A 245 -6.76 -14.94 10.69
N THR A 246 -5.85 -13.96 10.71
CA THR A 246 -6.16 -12.56 10.38
C THR A 246 -5.54 -12.21 9.03
N ALA A 247 -6.34 -11.65 8.12
CA ALA A 247 -5.84 -10.91 6.98
C ALA A 247 -5.61 -9.45 7.41
N GLU A 248 -4.38 -8.98 7.29
CA GLU A 248 -4.05 -7.60 7.63
C GLU A 248 -4.78 -6.64 6.70
N GLY A 249 -5.29 -5.55 7.28
CA GLY A 249 -5.81 -4.42 6.53
C GLY A 249 -4.68 -3.64 5.86
N THR A 250 -4.97 -2.98 4.78
CA THR A 250 -4.03 -2.13 4.01
C THR A 250 -4.24 -0.67 4.29
#